data_fb386763ae0e493b931b313828766e3e
#
_entry.id   fb386763ae0e493b931b313828766e3e
#
_cell.length_a   1.000
_cell.length_b   1.000
_cell.length_c   1.000
_cell.angle_alpha   90.00
_cell.angle_beta   90.00
_cell.angle_gamma   90.00
#
_symmetry.space_group_name_H-M   'P 1'
#
loop_
_entity.id
_entity.type
_entity.pdbx_description
1 polymer ?
#
loop_
_entity_poly.entity_id
_entity_poly.type
_entity_poly.pdbx_seq_one_letter_code
_entity_poly.pdbx_strand_id
1 'polypeptide(L)'
;FYTNLSQNTLRKNMPVETFDGLNNGNTRKNVTHLEALGRSFNGISAWLNLPPDGTKEGQLRAKYTDLVVKSISNAVNPDSSDYMRFDGPGGQPLVDAAFFAQGLLRSKDQIWPKLDKVTQERIIKELKASRRIKASESNWLMFSATIEAALLEFTGECELNPIHYALKRHKEWYKGDGWYGDGRNFHLDYYNSYVIQPMLIDVLSVMKKHEVEGADFYDVQLQRLIRYADQQEKMLSPEGTYPVLGRSMGYRFGAFQVLAQVSWMKLLPEHIKPAQVRCALTKVMKRQLIKGTFDKDGWLNLGFCGH
;
A
#
# COMPACT_ATOMS: atom_id res chain seq x y z
N PHE A 1 -5.10 -15.98 -4.25
CA PHE A 1 -4.24 -15.12 -5.06
C PHE A 1 -2.81 -15.68 -5.16
N TYR A 2 -2.01 -15.66 -4.08
CA TYR A 2 -0.60 -16.04 -4.11
C TYR A 2 -0.35 -17.51 -4.53
N THR A 3 -1.23 -18.43 -4.17
CA THR A 3 -1.15 -19.83 -4.62
C THR A 3 -1.19 -19.92 -6.14
N ASN A 4 -2.12 -19.22 -6.78
CA ASN A 4 -2.24 -19.22 -8.23
C ASN A 4 -1.09 -18.48 -8.92
N LEU A 5 -0.71 -17.30 -8.41
CA LEU A 5 0.39 -16.52 -8.99
C LEU A 5 1.74 -17.26 -8.89
N SER A 6 2.00 -17.93 -7.76
CA SER A 6 3.22 -18.74 -7.60
C SER A 6 3.31 -19.94 -8.55
N GLN A 7 2.19 -20.34 -9.15
CA GLN A 7 2.08 -21.47 -10.08
C GLN A 7 1.85 -21.05 -11.55
N ASN A 8 1.90 -19.75 -11.87
CA ASN A 8 1.58 -19.22 -13.18
C ASN A 8 0.15 -19.59 -13.68
N THR A 9 -0.82 -19.58 -12.77
CA THR A 9 -2.23 -19.91 -13.05
C THR A 9 -3.18 -18.79 -12.65
N LEU A 10 -2.65 -17.60 -12.28
CA LEU A 10 -3.48 -16.52 -11.77
C LEU A 10 -4.47 -16.02 -12.83
N ARG A 11 -3.99 -15.68 -14.02
CA ARG A 11 -4.87 -15.16 -15.09
C ARG A 11 -5.93 -16.18 -15.53
N LYS A 12 -5.62 -17.46 -15.42
CA LYS A 12 -6.55 -18.55 -15.71
C LYS A 12 -7.65 -18.65 -14.65
N ASN A 13 -7.29 -18.49 -13.36
CA ASN A 13 -8.18 -18.77 -12.23
C ASN A 13 -8.76 -17.51 -11.57
N MET A 14 -8.35 -16.33 -12.04
CA MET A 14 -8.85 -15.02 -11.60
C MET A 14 -9.19 -14.19 -12.86
N PRO A 15 -10.34 -14.47 -13.49
CA PRO A 15 -10.79 -13.66 -14.62
C PRO A 15 -11.02 -12.21 -14.19
N VAL A 16 -10.84 -11.27 -15.13
CA VAL A 16 -11.12 -9.86 -14.86
C VAL A 16 -12.62 -9.64 -14.99
N GLU A 17 -13.23 -9.22 -13.89
CA GLU A 17 -14.60 -8.77 -13.86
C GLU A 17 -14.65 -7.23 -13.83
N THR A 18 -15.59 -6.65 -14.54
CA THR A 18 -15.81 -5.21 -14.59
C THR A 18 -17.30 -4.92 -14.41
N PHE A 19 -17.60 -3.80 -13.78
CA PHE A 19 -18.98 -3.34 -13.68
C PHE A 19 -19.52 -2.96 -15.06
N ASP A 20 -20.65 -3.58 -15.43
CA ASP A 20 -21.34 -3.30 -16.70
C ASP A 20 -21.75 -1.83 -16.75
N GLY A 21 -21.36 -1.13 -17.83
CA GLY A 21 -21.65 0.30 -18.03
C GLY A 21 -20.45 1.24 -17.87
N LEU A 22 -19.33 0.77 -17.32
CA LEU A 22 -18.08 1.47 -17.45
C LEU A 22 -17.34 0.93 -18.69
N ASN A 23 -17.26 1.71 -19.76
CA ASN A 23 -16.53 1.39 -21.01
C ASN A 23 -15.02 1.11 -20.80
N ASN A 24 -14.60 0.73 -19.61
CA ASN A 24 -13.23 0.56 -19.16
C ASN A 24 -12.77 -0.91 -19.12
N GLY A 25 -13.55 -1.86 -19.64
CA GLY A 25 -13.21 -3.29 -19.59
C GLY A 25 -11.83 -3.60 -20.14
N ASN A 26 -11.40 -2.93 -21.21
CA ASN A 26 -10.09 -3.14 -21.82
C ASN A 26 -8.94 -2.59 -20.98
N THR A 27 -9.11 -1.46 -20.26
CA THR A 27 -8.06 -0.90 -19.40
C THR A 27 -7.91 -1.71 -18.11
N ARG A 28 -9.02 -2.21 -17.54
CA ARG A 28 -8.98 -3.03 -16.31
C ARG A 28 -8.28 -4.37 -16.52
N LYS A 29 -8.42 -5.00 -17.68
CA LYS A 29 -7.71 -6.26 -17.99
C LYS A 29 -6.19 -6.16 -17.85
N ASN A 30 -5.64 -4.98 -18.04
CA ASN A 30 -4.19 -4.75 -17.98
C ASN A 30 -3.68 -4.45 -16.56
N VAL A 31 -4.55 -4.07 -15.62
CA VAL A 31 -4.14 -3.56 -14.31
C VAL A 31 -4.66 -4.39 -13.13
N THR A 32 -5.75 -5.11 -13.26
CA THR A 32 -6.41 -5.82 -12.17
C THR A 32 -5.46 -6.74 -11.38
N HIS A 33 -4.62 -7.50 -12.07
CA HIS A 33 -3.70 -8.42 -11.42
C HIS A 33 -2.54 -7.70 -10.71
N LEU A 34 -2.03 -6.60 -11.30
CA LEU A 34 -1.01 -5.76 -10.67
C LEU A 34 -1.59 -5.03 -9.44
N GLU A 35 -2.83 -4.52 -9.54
CA GLU A 35 -3.53 -3.93 -8.40
C GLU A 35 -3.70 -4.94 -7.26
N ALA A 36 -4.13 -6.16 -7.57
CA ALA A 36 -4.27 -7.22 -6.58
C ALA A 36 -2.93 -7.57 -5.94
N LEU A 37 -1.83 -7.66 -6.72
CA LEU A 37 -0.49 -7.92 -6.20
C LEU A 37 -0.02 -6.76 -5.31
N GLY A 38 0.01 -5.54 -5.83
CA GLY A 38 0.55 -4.38 -5.13
C GLY A 38 -0.14 -4.13 -3.79
N ARG A 39 -1.48 -4.11 -3.79
CA ARG A 39 -2.25 -3.83 -2.57
C ARG A 39 -2.21 -4.97 -1.56
N SER A 40 -2.33 -6.23 -1.98
CA SER A 40 -2.27 -7.36 -1.05
C SER A 40 -0.86 -7.55 -0.47
N PHE A 41 0.18 -7.35 -1.28
CA PHE A 41 1.56 -7.42 -0.83
C PHE A 41 1.87 -6.31 0.19
N ASN A 42 1.50 -5.06 -0.12
CA ASN A 42 1.65 -3.97 0.84
C ASN A 42 0.93 -4.26 2.16
N GLY A 43 -0.29 -4.84 2.07
CA GLY A 43 -1.10 -5.14 3.26
C GLY A 43 -0.47 -6.17 4.20
N ILE A 44 0.30 -7.13 3.69
CA ILE A 44 0.95 -8.17 4.51
C ILE A 44 2.44 -7.96 4.72
N SER A 45 3.06 -6.96 4.08
CA SER A 45 4.50 -6.76 4.03
C SER A 45 5.15 -6.61 5.41
N ALA A 46 4.56 -5.78 6.28
CA ALA A 46 5.05 -5.58 7.63
C ALA A 46 5.04 -6.88 8.47
N TRP A 47 4.02 -7.72 8.28
CA TRP A 47 3.95 -9.04 8.91
C TRP A 47 5.00 -10.00 8.33
N LEU A 48 5.20 -9.98 7.02
CA LEU A 48 6.24 -10.79 6.37
C LEU A 48 7.65 -10.37 6.78
N ASN A 49 7.86 -9.11 7.19
CA ASN A 49 9.17 -8.61 7.65
C ASN A 49 9.55 -9.03 9.08
N LEU A 50 8.62 -9.64 9.83
CA LEU A 50 8.94 -10.17 11.15
C LEU A 50 9.94 -11.33 11.04
N PRO A 51 10.90 -11.43 11.98
CA PRO A 51 11.87 -12.51 11.96
C PRO A 51 11.19 -13.89 12.04
N PRO A 52 11.80 -14.92 11.47
CA PRO A 52 11.31 -16.29 11.60
C PRO A 52 11.17 -16.72 13.06
N ASP A 53 10.10 -17.43 13.37
CA ASP A 53 9.90 -18.05 14.69
C ASP A 53 9.16 -19.40 14.57
N GLY A 54 9.21 -20.22 15.65
CA GLY A 54 8.63 -21.56 15.68
C GLY A 54 7.13 -21.61 15.98
N THR A 55 6.45 -20.48 16.13
CA THR A 55 5.01 -20.44 16.41
C THR A 55 4.18 -20.88 15.21
N LYS A 56 2.89 -21.19 15.43
CA LYS A 56 1.95 -21.47 14.35
C LYS A 56 1.82 -20.29 13.37
N GLU A 57 1.89 -19.06 13.89
CA GLU A 57 1.92 -17.86 13.08
C GLU A 57 3.21 -17.76 12.28
N GLY A 58 4.37 -18.02 12.89
CA GLY A 58 5.67 -18.04 12.21
C GLY A 58 5.73 -19.06 11.08
N GLN A 59 5.16 -20.26 11.27
CA GLN A 59 5.04 -21.28 10.22
C GLN A 59 4.15 -20.81 9.06
N LEU A 60 3.02 -20.15 9.37
CA LEU A 60 2.16 -19.56 8.37
C LEU A 60 2.87 -18.44 7.60
N ARG A 61 3.60 -17.59 8.30
CA ARG A 61 4.41 -16.51 7.72
C ARG A 61 5.48 -17.07 6.77
N ALA A 62 6.21 -18.11 7.18
CA ALA A 62 7.19 -18.79 6.34
C ALA A 62 6.55 -19.30 5.03
N LYS A 63 5.40 -19.98 5.12
CA LYS A 63 4.65 -20.43 3.95
C LYS A 63 4.27 -19.26 3.02
N TYR A 64 3.79 -18.16 3.56
CA TYR A 64 3.42 -16.99 2.75
C TYR A 64 4.63 -16.27 2.19
N THR A 65 5.76 -16.25 2.89
CA THR A 65 7.03 -15.73 2.37
C THR A 65 7.44 -16.48 1.09
N ASP A 66 7.41 -17.80 1.09
CA ASP A 66 7.75 -18.62 -0.08
C ASP A 66 6.77 -18.39 -1.25
N LEU A 67 5.47 -18.30 -0.95
CA LEU A 67 4.45 -18.00 -1.96
C LEU A 67 4.65 -16.61 -2.57
N VAL A 68 4.93 -15.60 -1.75
CA VAL A 68 5.12 -14.22 -2.19
C VAL A 68 6.39 -14.10 -3.04
N VAL A 69 7.51 -14.69 -2.62
CA VAL A 69 8.76 -14.67 -3.39
C VAL A 69 8.56 -15.27 -4.79
N LYS A 70 7.94 -16.47 -4.88
CA LYS A 70 7.62 -17.11 -6.17
C LYS A 70 6.64 -16.26 -7.00
N SER A 71 5.64 -15.68 -6.34
CA SER A 71 4.64 -14.82 -7.00
C SER A 71 5.28 -13.57 -7.60
N ILE A 72 6.17 -12.91 -6.87
CA ILE A 72 6.89 -11.74 -7.36
C ILE A 72 7.76 -12.13 -8.57
N SER A 73 8.48 -13.25 -8.47
CA SER A 73 9.32 -13.74 -9.57
C SER A 73 8.49 -13.95 -10.85
N ASN A 74 7.32 -14.58 -10.75
CA ASN A 74 6.43 -14.78 -11.89
C ASN A 74 5.82 -13.46 -12.40
N ALA A 75 5.43 -12.56 -11.51
CA ALA A 75 4.81 -11.28 -11.88
C ALA A 75 5.75 -10.37 -12.72
N VAL A 76 7.05 -10.43 -12.46
CA VAL A 76 8.05 -9.59 -13.18
C VAL A 76 8.81 -10.36 -14.27
N ASN A 77 8.51 -11.64 -14.49
CA ASN A 77 9.14 -12.42 -15.53
C ASN A 77 8.39 -12.26 -16.85
N PRO A 78 9.00 -11.67 -17.91
CA PRO A 78 8.34 -11.49 -19.21
C PRO A 78 7.87 -12.80 -19.86
N ASP A 79 8.51 -13.93 -19.55
CA ASP A 79 8.16 -15.25 -20.09
C ASP A 79 7.04 -15.95 -19.29
N SER A 80 6.61 -15.35 -18.17
CA SER A 80 5.53 -15.88 -17.36
C SER A 80 4.15 -15.58 -17.96
N SER A 81 3.23 -16.56 -17.91
CA SER A 81 1.82 -16.34 -18.28
C SER A 81 1.14 -15.28 -17.42
N ASP A 82 1.63 -15.06 -16.20
CA ASP A 82 1.11 -14.10 -15.22
C ASP A 82 1.94 -12.81 -15.14
N TYR A 83 2.81 -12.55 -16.14
CA TYR A 83 3.60 -11.32 -16.21
C TYR A 83 2.73 -10.06 -16.12
N MET A 84 3.17 -9.08 -15.36
CA MET A 84 2.48 -7.82 -15.09
C MET A 84 3.34 -6.65 -15.52
N ARG A 85 2.83 -5.82 -16.43
CA ARG A 85 3.51 -4.61 -16.88
C ARG A 85 3.23 -3.45 -15.96
N PHE A 86 4.28 -2.81 -15.46
CA PHE A 86 4.16 -1.63 -14.58
C PHE A 86 4.05 -0.33 -15.40
N ASP A 87 4.22 -0.41 -16.69
CA ASP A 87 4.06 0.67 -17.66
C ASP A 87 2.81 0.52 -18.54
N GLY A 88 1.84 -0.28 -18.14
CA GLY A 88 0.59 -0.50 -18.85
C GLY A 88 -0.18 0.79 -19.21
N PRO A 89 -1.18 0.75 -20.06
CA PRO A 89 -1.93 1.93 -20.46
C PRO A 89 -2.69 2.56 -19.28
N GLY A 90 -2.86 3.89 -19.36
CA GLY A 90 -3.52 4.67 -18.30
C GLY A 90 -2.62 5.00 -17.12
N GLY A 91 -3.21 5.54 -16.06
CA GLY A 91 -2.49 5.96 -14.85
C GLY A 91 -2.40 4.90 -13.76
N GLN A 92 -3.32 3.93 -13.76
CA GLN A 92 -3.45 2.96 -12.67
C GLN A 92 -2.17 2.15 -12.40
N PRO A 93 -1.35 1.73 -13.39
CA PRO A 93 -0.12 0.98 -13.09
C PRO A 93 0.86 1.73 -12.18
N LEU A 94 0.91 3.07 -12.24
CA LEU A 94 1.72 3.87 -11.31
C LEU A 94 1.27 3.68 -9.85
N VAL A 95 -0.03 3.67 -9.62
CA VAL A 95 -0.63 3.46 -8.29
C VAL A 95 -0.22 2.10 -7.74
N ASP A 96 -0.39 1.07 -8.55
CA ASP A 96 -0.20 -0.32 -8.14
C ASP A 96 1.28 -0.66 -7.99
N ALA A 97 2.14 -0.10 -8.86
CA ALA A 97 3.60 -0.15 -8.72
C ALA A 97 4.08 0.52 -7.42
N ALA A 98 3.45 1.64 -7.02
CA ALA A 98 3.81 2.32 -5.78
C ALA A 98 3.42 1.51 -4.53
N PHE A 99 2.24 0.88 -4.52
CA PHE A 99 1.89 -0.04 -3.43
C PHE A 99 2.81 -1.25 -3.38
N PHE A 100 3.20 -1.80 -4.53
CA PHE A 100 4.19 -2.87 -4.61
C PHE A 100 5.56 -2.42 -4.06
N ALA A 101 6.03 -1.24 -4.47
CA ALA A 101 7.28 -0.64 -3.98
C ALA A 101 7.25 -0.40 -2.47
N GLN A 102 6.13 0.12 -1.93
CA GLN A 102 5.94 0.29 -0.49
C GLN A 102 5.97 -1.05 0.25
N GLY A 103 5.37 -2.10 -0.34
CA GLY A 103 5.44 -3.46 0.19
C GLY A 103 6.88 -3.97 0.27
N LEU A 104 7.70 -3.73 -0.76
CA LEU A 104 9.13 -4.07 -0.76
C LEU A 104 9.90 -3.32 0.33
N LEU A 105 9.69 -2.01 0.47
CA LEU A 105 10.32 -1.19 1.52
C LEU A 105 10.01 -1.73 2.92
N ARG A 106 8.76 -2.12 3.18
CA ARG A 106 8.29 -2.61 4.47
C ARG A 106 8.69 -4.05 4.77
N SER A 107 9.05 -4.84 3.77
CA SER A 107 9.46 -6.24 3.90
C SER A 107 10.90 -6.50 3.46
N LYS A 108 11.71 -5.45 3.37
CA LYS A 108 13.05 -5.48 2.78
C LYS A 108 14.00 -6.48 3.45
N ASP A 109 13.89 -6.67 4.76
CA ASP A 109 14.82 -7.52 5.51
C ASP A 109 14.53 -9.02 5.31
N GLN A 110 13.29 -9.39 4.96
CA GLN A 110 12.88 -10.79 4.82
C GLN A 110 12.52 -11.20 3.38
N ILE A 111 12.02 -10.29 2.55
CA ILE A 111 11.61 -10.61 1.18
C ILE A 111 12.72 -10.34 0.18
N TRP A 112 13.30 -9.12 0.19
CA TRP A 112 14.31 -8.72 -0.81
C TRP A 112 15.51 -9.69 -0.89
N PRO A 113 16.13 -10.16 0.23
CA PRO A 113 17.25 -11.09 0.18
C PRO A 113 16.90 -12.49 -0.33
N LYS A 114 15.61 -12.86 -0.35
CA LYS A 114 15.14 -14.16 -0.86
C LYS A 114 14.82 -14.14 -2.35
N LEU A 115 14.76 -12.96 -2.97
CA LEU A 115 14.61 -12.83 -4.41
C LEU A 115 15.96 -13.06 -5.09
N ASP A 116 15.99 -13.89 -6.13
CA ASP A 116 17.19 -14.06 -6.93
C ASP A 116 17.56 -12.77 -7.68
N LYS A 117 18.82 -12.67 -8.10
CA LYS A 117 19.34 -11.45 -8.73
C LYS A 117 18.58 -11.05 -10.01
N VAL A 118 18.18 -12.01 -10.81
CA VAL A 118 17.41 -11.76 -12.04
C VAL A 118 16.05 -11.18 -11.71
N THR A 119 15.38 -11.71 -10.69
CA THR A 119 14.10 -11.16 -10.19
C THR A 119 14.27 -9.75 -9.63
N GLN A 120 15.32 -9.48 -8.86
CA GLN A 120 15.62 -8.12 -8.37
C GLN A 120 15.85 -7.14 -9.52
N GLU A 121 16.64 -7.50 -10.53
CA GLU A 121 16.88 -6.68 -11.71
C GLU A 121 15.60 -6.40 -12.51
N ARG A 122 14.73 -7.41 -12.67
CA ARG A 122 13.41 -7.26 -13.30
C ARG A 122 12.50 -6.31 -12.53
N ILE A 123 12.46 -6.41 -11.20
CA ILE A 123 11.71 -5.47 -10.35
C ILE A 123 12.18 -4.04 -10.59
N ILE A 124 13.49 -3.81 -10.53
CA ILE A 124 14.06 -2.47 -10.76
C ILE A 124 13.71 -1.95 -12.16
N LYS A 125 13.76 -2.80 -13.18
CA LYS A 125 13.35 -2.45 -14.56
C LYS A 125 11.88 -2.04 -14.62
N GLU A 126 10.99 -2.81 -14.00
CA GLU A 126 9.54 -2.52 -14.00
C GLU A 126 9.21 -1.24 -13.19
N LEU A 127 9.85 -1.02 -12.05
CA LEU A 127 9.69 0.24 -11.30
C LEU A 127 10.17 1.44 -12.13
N LYS A 128 11.32 1.36 -12.81
CA LYS A 128 11.79 2.40 -13.73
C LYS A 128 10.84 2.61 -14.91
N ALA A 129 10.23 1.54 -15.44
CA ALA A 129 9.28 1.64 -16.55
C ALA A 129 8.02 2.45 -16.17
N SER A 130 7.57 2.39 -14.91
CA SER A 130 6.40 3.15 -14.44
C SER A 130 6.61 4.67 -14.43
N ARG A 131 7.85 5.17 -14.48
CA ARG A 131 8.20 6.61 -14.54
C ARG A 131 7.56 7.35 -15.71
N ARG A 132 7.24 6.63 -16.80
CA ARG A 132 6.55 7.24 -17.95
C ARG A 132 5.14 7.76 -17.63
N ILE A 133 4.55 7.32 -16.52
CA ILE A 133 3.21 7.70 -16.12
C ILE A 133 3.29 8.95 -15.25
N LYS A 134 2.73 10.04 -15.75
CA LYS A 134 2.70 11.31 -15.02
C LYS A 134 1.69 11.27 -13.89
N ALA A 135 2.13 11.50 -12.66
CA ALA A 135 1.25 11.65 -11.50
C ALA A 135 0.42 12.94 -11.58
N SER A 136 -0.83 12.87 -11.16
CA SER A 136 -1.69 14.06 -11.01
C SER A 136 -1.34 14.85 -9.75
N GLU A 137 -1.73 16.14 -9.71
CA GLU A 137 -1.57 17.07 -8.59
C GLU A 137 -2.51 16.71 -7.42
N SER A 138 -2.25 15.58 -6.78
CA SER A 138 -3.04 15.00 -5.69
C SER A 138 -2.16 14.03 -4.89
N ASN A 139 -2.78 13.16 -4.08
CA ASN A 139 -2.07 12.05 -3.43
C ASN A 139 -1.21 11.21 -4.41
N TRP A 140 -1.48 11.28 -5.72
CA TRP A 140 -0.72 10.55 -6.73
C TRP A 140 0.76 10.94 -6.80
N LEU A 141 1.12 12.13 -6.40
CA LEU A 141 2.53 12.52 -6.29
C LEU A 141 3.31 11.60 -5.35
N MET A 142 2.64 11.06 -4.32
CA MET A 142 3.28 10.09 -3.43
C MET A 142 3.56 8.75 -4.09
N PHE A 143 2.83 8.37 -5.13
CA PHE A 143 3.13 7.14 -5.87
C PHE A 143 4.48 7.24 -6.57
N SER A 144 4.72 8.34 -7.31
CA SER A 144 6.03 8.57 -7.94
C SER A 144 7.15 8.64 -6.89
N ALA A 145 6.94 9.38 -5.80
CA ALA A 145 7.94 9.50 -4.74
C ALA A 145 8.27 8.16 -4.06
N THR A 146 7.27 7.30 -3.85
CA THR A 146 7.46 5.97 -3.24
C THR A 146 8.25 5.04 -4.14
N ILE A 147 8.01 5.09 -5.45
CA ILE A 147 8.80 4.32 -6.43
C ILE A 147 10.26 4.76 -6.40
N GLU A 148 10.52 6.07 -6.41
CA GLU A 148 11.89 6.60 -6.36
C GLU A 148 12.57 6.27 -5.02
N ALA A 149 11.85 6.32 -3.91
CA ALA A 149 12.38 5.89 -2.61
C ALA A 149 12.77 4.41 -2.61
N ALA A 150 11.95 3.54 -3.24
CA ALA A 150 12.29 2.12 -3.38
C ALA A 150 13.52 1.92 -4.30
N LEU A 151 13.62 2.65 -5.40
CA LEU A 151 14.81 2.61 -6.26
C LEU A 151 16.05 3.04 -5.49
N LEU A 152 16.00 4.12 -4.71
CA LEU A 152 17.09 4.57 -3.85
C LEU A 152 17.49 3.51 -2.83
N GLU A 153 16.52 2.91 -2.13
CA GLU A 153 16.79 1.88 -1.11
C GLU A 153 17.50 0.64 -1.68
N PHE A 154 17.09 0.18 -2.88
CA PHE A 154 17.56 -1.09 -3.43
C PHE A 154 18.72 -0.96 -4.44
N THR A 155 18.98 0.24 -4.98
CA THR A 155 20.05 0.44 -5.96
C THR A 155 21.06 1.52 -5.57
N GLY A 156 20.74 2.35 -4.57
CA GLY A 156 21.51 3.55 -4.25
C GLY A 156 21.28 4.74 -5.20
N GLU A 157 20.40 4.61 -6.19
CA GLU A 157 20.14 5.61 -7.22
C GLU A 157 18.65 5.86 -7.42
N CYS A 158 18.25 7.12 -7.60
CA CYS A 158 16.87 7.51 -7.92
C CYS A 158 16.82 8.85 -8.66
N GLU A 159 15.63 9.20 -9.15
CA GLU A 159 15.31 10.56 -9.55
C GLU A 159 14.76 11.33 -8.34
N LEU A 160 15.49 12.34 -7.86
CA LEU A 160 15.10 13.11 -6.67
C LEU A 160 13.92 14.07 -6.91
N ASN A 161 13.75 14.56 -8.15
CA ASN A 161 12.68 15.51 -8.47
C ASN A 161 11.27 15.05 -8.08
N PRO A 162 10.82 13.83 -8.37
CA PRO A 162 9.51 13.35 -7.92
C PRO A 162 9.35 13.36 -6.40
N ILE A 163 10.41 13.02 -5.65
CA ILE A 163 10.41 13.05 -4.19
C ILE A 163 10.28 14.48 -3.68
N HIS A 164 11.20 15.36 -4.10
CA HIS A 164 11.21 16.76 -3.66
C HIS A 164 9.92 17.50 -4.02
N TYR A 165 9.39 17.24 -5.23
CA TYR A 165 8.14 17.84 -5.67
C TYR A 165 6.95 17.36 -4.83
N ALA A 166 6.84 16.07 -4.58
CA ALA A 166 5.79 15.51 -3.72
C ALA A 166 5.86 16.09 -2.30
N LEU A 167 7.05 16.17 -1.69
CA LEU A 167 7.24 16.75 -0.37
C LEU A 167 6.85 18.23 -0.33
N LYS A 168 7.29 19.01 -1.33
CA LYS A 168 6.93 20.43 -1.46
C LYS A 168 5.41 20.60 -1.49
N ARG A 169 4.72 19.86 -2.37
CA ARG A 169 3.27 19.98 -2.53
C ARG A 169 2.52 19.54 -1.27
N HIS A 170 2.92 18.46 -0.61
CA HIS A 170 2.27 18.03 0.62
C HIS A 170 2.54 18.99 1.79
N LYS A 171 3.71 19.62 1.87
CA LYS A 171 3.95 20.74 2.83
C LYS A 171 2.94 21.87 2.63
N GLU A 172 2.70 22.28 1.37
CA GLU A 172 1.71 23.33 1.01
C GLU A 172 0.25 22.89 1.29
N TRP A 173 -0.06 21.61 1.14
CA TRP A 173 -1.41 21.07 1.35
C TRP A 173 -1.73 20.68 2.80
N TYR A 174 -0.79 20.86 3.72
CA TYR A 174 -1.03 20.62 5.13
C TYR A 174 -2.09 21.61 5.69
N LYS A 175 -3.10 21.09 6.37
CA LYS A 175 -4.25 21.86 6.88
C LYS A 175 -4.23 22.05 8.41
N GLY A 176 -3.24 21.50 9.08
CA GLY A 176 -3.17 21.51 10.54
C GLY A 176 -3.67 20.18 11.14
N ASP A 177 -3.40 20.02 12.42
CA ASP A 177 -3.90 18.91 13.25
C ASP A 177 -3.70 17.50 12.67
N GLY A 178 -2.62 17.30 11.93
CA GLY A 178 -2.29 16.02 11.28
C GLY A 178 -2.96 15.80 9.91
N TRP A 179 -3.78 16.71 9.40
CA TRP A 179 -4.52 16.55 8.15
C TRP A 179 -3.82 17.19 6.95
N TYR A 180 -3.84 16.48 5.83
CA TYR A 180 -3.44 16.96 4.51
C TYR A 180 -4.64 17.10 3.58
N GLY A 181 -4.61 18.09 2.72
CA GLY A 181 -5.48 18.11 1.54
C GLY A 181 -5.03 17.06 0.52
N ASP A 182 -5.97 16.50 -0.22
CA ASP A 182 -5.69 15.64 -1.38
C ASP A 182 -5.61 16.51 -2.65
N GLY A 183 -4.49 17.21 -2.78
CA GLY A 183 -4.30 18.25 -3.78
C GLY A 183 -4.57 19.66 -3.22
N ARG A 184 -4.72 20.62 -4.13
CA ARG A 184 -4.88 22.05 -3.80
C ARG A 184 -6.13 22.33 -2.96
N ASN A 185 -7.23 21.66 -3.28
CA ASN A 185 -8.49 21.78 -2.56
C ASN A 185 -8.55 20.76 -1.43
N PHE A 186 -9.06 21.20 -0.28
CA PHE A 186 -9.24 20.29 0.84
C PHE A 186 -10.46 19.38 0.63
N HIS A 187 -10.27 18.10 0.84
CA HIS A 187 -11.34 17.10 0.91
C HIS A 187 -11.18 16.34 2.23
N LEU A 188 -12.26 16.27 3.01
CA LEU A 188 -12.29 15.45 4.21
C LEU A 188 -12.56 14.00 3.79
N ASP A 189 -11.51 13.22 3.69
CA ASP A 189 -11.55 11.82 3.29
C ASP A 189 -10.41 10.99 3.91
N TYR A 190 -10.44 9.69 3.73
CA TYR A 190 -9.43 8.79 4.25
C TYR A 190 -8.18 8.65 3.36
N TYR A 191 -7.98 9.47 2.32
CA TYR A 191 -6.73 9.43 1.55
C TYR A 191 -5.51 9.80 2.37
N ASN A 192 -5.69 10.55 3.48
CA ASN A 192 -4.65 10.71 4.48
C ASN A 192 -4.13 9.36 5.00
N SER A 193 -5.01 8.37 5.16
CA SER A 193 -4.66 7.04 5.65
C SER A 193 -4.38 6.03 4.54
N TYR A 194 -5.11 6.11 3.42
CA TYR A 194 -4.88 5.16 2.33
C TYR A 194 -3.52 5.36 1.65
N VAL A 195 -3.05 6.61 1.52
CA VAL A 195 -1.89 6.96 0.71
C VAL A 195 -0.96 7.95 1.39
N ILE A 196 -1.44 9.18 1.71
CA ILE A 196 -0.59 10.35 1.96
C ILE A 196 0.36 10.11 3.13
N GLN A 197 -0.17 9.91 4.31
CA GLN A 197 0.63 9.77 5.54
C GLN A 197 1.54 8.54 5.52
N PRO A 198 1.03 7.33 5.17
CA PRO A 198 1.85 6.13 5.13
C PRO A 198 3.02 6.23 4.14
N MET A 199 2.79 6.78 2.95
CA MET A 199 3.85 6.91 1.95
C MET A 199 4.82 8.03 2.30
N LEU A 200 4.35 9.18 2.83
CA LEU A 200 5.22 10.26 3.30
C LEU A 200 6.25 9.77 4.32
N ILE A 201 5.81 9.03 5.34
CA ILE A 201 6.73 8.58 6.39
C ILE A 201 7.70 7.52 5.87
N ASP A 202 7.24 6.61 4.98
CA ASP A 202 8.09 5.58 4.40
C ASP A 202 9.14 6.20 3.47
N VAL A 203 8.77 7.16 2.60
CA VAL A 203 9.69 7.92 1.75
C VAL A 203 10.71 8.68 2.57
N LEU A 204 10.28 9.43 3.58
CA LEU A 204 11.16 10.19 4.46
C LEU A 204 12.10 9.30 5.29
N SER A 205 11.66 8.09 5.67
CA SER A 205 12.52 7.09 6.30
C SER A 205 13.69 6.70 5.41
N VAL A 206 13.42 6.47 4.12
CA VAL A 206 14.47 6.15 3.14
C VAL A 206 15.39 7.34 2.92
N MET A 207 14.83 8.54 2.75
CA MET A 207 15.62 9.77 2.61
C MET A 207 16.55 9.99 3.81
N LYS A 208 16.05 9.79 5.03
CA LYS A 208 16.84 9.95 6.27
C LYS A 208 17.99 8.93 6.32
N LYS A 209 17.73 7.67 5.94
CA LYS A 209 18.75 6.61 5.88
C LYS A 209 19.86 6.92 4.88
N HIS A 210 19.49 7.49 3.73
CA HIS A 210 20.42 7.81 2.63
C HIS A 210 20.92 9.27 2.64
N GLU A 211 20.65 10.01 3.73
CA GLU A 211 21.10 11.40 3.95
C GLU A 211 20.71 12.36 2.80
N VAL A 212 19.51 12.14 2.22
CA VAL A 212 18.99 12.97 1.11
C VAL A 212 18.47 14.30 1.64
N GLU A 213 18.74 15.38 0.90
CA GLU A 213 18.23 16.72 1.21
C GLU A 213 16.70 16.72 1.41
N GLY A 214 16.23 17.41 2.47
CA GLY A 214 14.81 17.45 2.87
C GLY A 214 14.37 16.33 3.81
N ALA A 215 15.28 15.42 4.19
CA ALA A 215 15.02 14.35 5.16
C ALA A 215 14.76 14.87 6.59
N ASP A 216 15.17 16.11 6.88
CA ASP A 216 14.86 16.82 8.14
C ASP A 216 13.35 16.94 8.39
N PHE A 217 12.54 16.88 7.34
CA PHE A 217 11.09 16.88 7.46
C PHE A 217 10.53 15.60 8.12
N TYR A 218 11.32 14.55 8.26
CA TYR A 218 10.89 13.28 8.86
C TYR A 218 10.26 13.47 10.26
N ASP A 219 10.93 14.20 11.14
CA ASP A 219 10.47 14.33 12.53
C ASP A 219 9.17 15.14 12.63
N VAL A 220 9.00 16.15 11.78
CA VAL A 220 7.75 16.92 11.66
C VAL A 220 6.62 16.00 11.14
N GLN A 221 6.90 15.22 10.10
CA GLN A 221 5.92 14.29 9.54
C GLN A 221 5.54 13.20 10.54
N LEU A 222 6.48 12.72 11.31
CA LEU A 222 6.22 11.72 12.35
C LEU A 222 5.23 12.24 13.40
N GLN A 223 5.39 13.47 13.87
CA GLN A 223 4.45 14.08 14.80
C GLN A 223 3.03 14.23 14.20
N ARG A 224 2.96 14.60 12.91
CA ARG A 224 1.68 14.70 12.18
C ARG A 224 1.00 13.32 12.03
N LEU A 225 1.78 12.29 11.73
CA LEU A 225 1.32 10.90 11.63
C LEU A 225 0.74 10.41 12.96
N ILE A 226 1.46 10.63 14.07
CA ILE A 226 1.03 10.23 15.42
C ILE A 226 -0.25 10.99 15.81
N ARG A 227 -0.31 12.30 15.52
CA ARG A 227 -1.51 13.11 15.79
C ARG A 227 -2.73 12.63 15.00
N TYR A 228 -2.54 12.26 13.75
CA TYR A 228 -3.63 11.71 12.92
C TYR A 228 -4.08 10.33 13.44
N ALA A 229 -3.15 9.48 13.86
CA ALA A 229 -3.46 8.18 14.45
C ALA A 229 -4.30 8.31 15.76
N ASP A 230 -3.97 9.30 16.59
CA ASP A 230 -4.74 9.61 17.81
C ASP A 230 -6.20 9.97 17.48
N GLN A 231 -6.42 10.73 16.41
CA GLN A 231 -7.78 11.03 15.95
C GLN A 231 -8.50 9.82 15.38
N GLN A 232 -7.79 8.98 14.63
CA GLN A 232 -8.37 7.76 14.07
C GLN A 232 -8.87 6.81 15.17
N GLU A 233 -8.15 6.68 16.26
CA GLU A 233 -8.61 5.87 17.39
C GLU A 233 -9.95 6.38 17.94
N LYS A 234 -10.09 7.69 18.08
CA LYS A 234 -11.33 8.33 18.58
C LYS A 234 -12.52 8.25 17.61
N MET A 235 -12.26 7.97 16.31
CA MET A 235 -13.32 7.75 15.32
C MET A 235 -13.94 6.36 15.39
N LEU A 236 -13.32 5.42 16.11
CA LEU A 236 -13.79 4.04 16.21
C LEU A 236 -14.83 3.89 17.34
N SER A 237 -16.00 3.39 16.98
CA SER A 237 -16.99 3.01 18.00
C SER A 237 -16.68 1.63 18.58
N PRO A 238 -17.19 1.33 19.79
CA PRO A 238 -17.08 0.00 20.39
C PRO A 238 -17.63 -1.13 19.51
N GLU A 239 -18.60 -0.81 18.63
CA GLU A 239 -19.22 -1.75 17.70
C GLU A 239 -18.37 -1.99 16.44
N GLY A 240 -17.27 -1.26 16.26
CA GLY A 240 -16.39 -1.32 15.09
C GLY A 240 -16.95 -0.56 13.88
N THR A 241 -17.77 0.47 14.13
CA THR A 241 -18.19 1.43 13.12
C THR A 241 -17.31 2.67 13.15
N TYR A 242 -17.32 3.45 12.06
CA TYR A 242 -16.60 4.70 11.96
C TYR A 242 -17.28 5.61 10.94
N PRO A 243 -17.01 6.93 10.95
CA PRO A 243 -17.64 7.87 10.04
C PRO A 243 -17.43 7.54 8.58
N VAL A 244 -18.47 7.63 7.78
CA VAL A 244 -18.40 7.57 6.31
C VAL A 244 -17.97 8.93 5.80
N LEU A 245 -16.70 9.07 5.42
CA LEU A 245 -16.09 10.33 5.01
C LEU A 245 -15.54 10.24 3.58
N GLY A 246 -15.94 11.19 2.75
CA GLY A 246 -15.37 11.38 1.43
C GLY A 246 -15.67 10.23 0.46
N ARG A 247 -14.66 9.82 -0.27
CA ARG A 247 -14.74 8.86 -1.39
C ARG A 247 -13.95 7.60 -1.11
N SER A 248 -14.09 6.60 -1.97
CA SER A 248 -13.33 5.34 -1.95
C SER A 248 -13.55 4.51 -0.68
N MET A 249 -14.73 4.57 -0.11
CA MET A 249 -15.10 3.82 1.09
C MET A 249 -15.00 2.30 0.92
N GLY A 250 -15.00 1.82 -0.33
CA GLY A 250 -14.73 0.41 -0.67
C GLY A 250 -13.35 -0.08 -0.23
N TYR A 251 -12.40 0.80 0.11
CA TYR A 251 -11.13 0.40 0.74
C TYR A 251 -11.28 0.02 2.22
N ARG A 252 -12.46 0.18 2.76
CA ARG A 252 -12.91 -0.33 4.06
C ARG A 252 -11.90 -0.03 5.19
N PHE A 253 -11.45 -1.06 5.88
CA PHE A 253 -10.52 -0.92 7.02
C PHE A 253 -9.15 -0.33 6.65
N GLY A 254 -8.81 -0.18 5.37
CA GLY A 254 -7.68 0.66 4.92
C GLY A 254 -7.73 2.08 5.45
N ALA A 255 -8.93 2.59 5.82
CA ALA A 255 -9.10 3.86 6.51
C ALA A 255 -8.24 3.99 7.77
N PHE A 256 -7.84 2.89 8.42
CA PHE A 256 -7.06 2.86 9.64
C PHE A 256 -5.60 2.43 9.43
N GLN A 257 -5.07 2.52 8.22
CA GLN A 257 -3.68 2.16 7.94
C GLN A 257 -2.70 2.98 8.78
N VAL A 258 -2.94 4.26 9.02
CA VAL A 258 -2.07 5.11 9.84
C VAL A 258 -2.06 4.66 11.29
N LEU A 259 -3.22 4.39 11.89
CA LEU A 259 -3.30 3.87 13.26
C LEU A 259 -2.55 2.54 13.41
N ALA A 260 -2.70 1.65 12.43
CA ALA A 260 -1.97 0.39 12.38
C ALA A 260 -0.46 0.62 12.24
N GLN A 261 -0.03 1.54 11.39
CA GLN A 261 1.38 1.86 11.15
C GLN A 261 2.05 2.44 12.40
N VAL A 262 1.43 3.41 13.06
CA VAL A 262 1.95 4.01 14.30
C VAL A 262 2.04 2.94 15.42
N SER A 263 1.06 2.04 15.49
CA SER A 263 1.11 0.91 16.42
C SER A 263 2.27 -0.04 16.11
N TRP A 264 2.47 -0.39 14.84
CA TRP A 264 3.59 -1.23 14.40
C TRP A 264 4.95 -0.57 14.65
N MET A 265 5.06 0.73 14.43
CA MET A 265 6.27 1.51 14.74
C MET A 265 6.53 1.66 16.24
N LYS A 266 5.59 1.21 17.11
CA LYS A 266 5.64 1.35 18.58
C LYS A 266 5.65 2.81 19.05
N LEU A 267 4.95 3.68 18.34
CA LEU A 267 4.89 5.13 18.57
C LEU A 267 3.48 5.62 18.91
N LEU A 268 2.63 4.72 19.41
CA LEU A 268 1.31 5.13 19.91
C LEU A 268 1.45 6.16 21.04
N PRO A 269 0.57 7.18 21.10
CA PRO A 269 0.48 8.05 22.25
C PRO A 269 0.31 7.24 23.56
N GLU A 270 0.83 7.73 24.65
CA GLU A 270 0.88 6.99 25.93
C GLU A 270 -0.49 6.50 26.43
N HIS A 271 -1.54 7.27 26.14
CA HIS A 271 -2.91 6.94 26.53
C HIS A 271 -3.57 5.88 25.64
N ILE A 272 -2.97 5.51 24.49
CA ILE A 272 -3.48 4.47 23.60
C ILE A 272 -2.63 3.21 23.75
N LYS A 273 -3.26 2.11 24.16
CA LYS A 273 -2.54 0.85 24.38
C LYS A 273 -2.58 -0.03 23.11
N PRO A 274 -1.48 -0.74 22.77
CA PRO A 274 -1.44 -1.62 21.59
C PRO A 274 -2.56 -2.66 21.57
N ALA A 275 -2.94 -3.21 22.72
CA ALA A 275 -4.04 -4.16 22.82
C ALA A 275 -5.39 -3.53 22.45
N GLN A 276 -5.62 -2.27 22.85
CA GLN A 276 -6.81 -1.49 22.47
C GLN A 276 -6.90 -1.32 20.96
N VAL A 277 -5.83 -0.88 20.32
CA VAL A 277 -5.75 -0.75 18.85
C VAL A 277 -6.02 -2.09 18.16
N ARG A 278 -5.38 -3.17 18.61
CA ARG A 278 -5.59 -4.51 18.06
C ARG A 278 -7.05 -4.95 18.15
N CYS A 279 -7.69 -4.76 19.30
CA CYS A 279 -9.09 -5.10 19.51
C CYS A 279 -10.01 -4.27 18.60
N ALA A 280 -9.79 -2.96 18.52
CA ALA A 280 -10.57 -2.04 17.69
C ALA A 280 -10.46 -2.39 16.20
N LEU A 281 -9.24 -2.53 15.67
CA LEU A 281 -9.01 -2.88 14.27
C LEU A 281 -9.55 -4.28 13.92
N THR A 282 -9.43 -5.26 14.83
CA THR A 282 -10.02 -6.59 14.65
C THR A 282 -11.55 -6.50 14.56
N LYS A 283 -12.16 -5.66 15.39
CA LYS A 283 -13.62 -5.46 15.35
C LYS A 283 -14.07 -4.84 14.04
N VAL A 284 -13.37 -3.81 13.56
CA VAL A 284 -13.63 -3.17 12.25
C VAL A 284 -13.53 -4.20 11.11
N MET A 285 -12.43 -4.95 11.05
CA MET A 285 -12.22 -5.96 10.02
C MET A 285 -13.32 -7.03 10.04
N LYS A 286 -13.63 -7.57 11.21
CA LYS A 286 -14.70 -8.56 11.34
C LYS A 286 -16.05 -8.04 10.88
N ARG A 287 -16.39 -6.78 11.24
CA ARG A 287 -17.63 -6.13 10.81
C ARG A 287 -17.73 -5.99 9.29
N GLN A 288 -16.63 -5.67 8.63
CA GLN A 288 -16.58 -5.44 7.19
C GLN A 288 -16.37 -6.70 6.33
N LEU A 289 -16.10 -7.83 6.97
CA LEU A 289 -15.91 -9.12 6.32
C LEU A 289 -17.00 -10.13 6.75
N ILE A 290 -18.19 -9.64 7.11
CA ILE A 290 -19.35 -10.46 7.47
C ILE A 290 -20.08 -11.00 6.23
N LYS A 291 -21.07 -11.86 6.46
CA LYS A 291 -21.97 -12.36 5.41
C LYS A 291 -22.59 -11.19 4.64
N GLY A 292 -22.55 -11.24 3.32
CA GLY A 292 -23.03 -10.17 2.42
C GLY A 292 -21.93 -9.25 1.92
N THR A 293 -20.72 -9.30 2.49
CA THR A 293 -19.55 -8.57 1.95
C THR A 293 -18.99 -9.26 0.70
N PHE A 294 -19.23 -10.55 0.56
CA PHE A 294 -18.79 -11.35 -0.58
C PHE A 294 -20.01 -11.84 -1.36
N ASP A 295 -19.88 -11.89 -2.67
CA ASP A 295 -20.85 -12.52 -3.55
C ASP A 295 -20.73 -14.05 -3.52
N LYS A 296 -21.57 -14.73 -4.33
CA LYS A 296 -21.59 -16.21 -4.42
C LYS A 296 -20.28 -16.83 -4.91
N ASP A 297 -19.49 -16.07 -5.65
CA ASP A 297 -18.22 -16.49 -6.25
C ASP A 297 -17.00 -16.08 -5.39
N GLY A 298 -17.24 -15.43 -4.25
CA GLY A 298 -16.21 -15.02 -3.28
C GLY A 298 -15.56 -13.67 -3.57
N TRP A 299 -16.10 -12.88 -4.50
CA TRP A 299 -15.67 -11.52 -4.75
C TRP A 299 -16.24 -10.56 -3.72
N LEU A 300 -15.47 -9.52 -3.40
CA LEU A 300 -15.96 -8.44 -2.54
C LEU A 300 -17.06 -7.66 -3.28
N ASN A 301 -18.24 -7.58 -2.66
CA ASN A 301 -19.31 -6.72 -3.13
C ASN A 301 -18.90 -5.25 -3.14
N LEU A 302 -19.52 -4.47 -4.04
CA LEU A 302 -19.40 -3.03 -4.05
C LEU A 302 -19.91 -2.43 -2.74
N GLY A 303 -19.37 -1.26 -2.37
CA GLY A 303 -19.81 -0.53 -1.20
C GLY A 303 -18.96 -0.74 0.04
N PHE A 304 -19.44 -0.20 1.15
CA PHE A 304 -18.69 -0.08 2.39
C PHE A 304 -18.75 -1.37 3.24
N CYS A 305 -19.95 -1.94 3.37
CA CYS A 305 -20.20 -3.17 4.14
C CYS A 305 -20.99 -4.21 3.34
N GLY A 306 -20.78 -4.29 2.05
CA GLY A 306 -21.67 -4.99 1.12
C GLY A 306 -22.72 -4.05 0.54
N HIS A 307 -23.72 -4.57 -0.14
CA HIS A 307 -24.86 -3.76 -0.65
C HIS A 307 -25.78 -3.32 0.48
#